data_8ad1d5c18714a248588188a2778b256c
#
_entry.id   8ad1d5c18714a248588188a2778b256c
#
_cell.length_a   1.000
_cell.length_b   1.000
_cell.length_c   1.000
_cell.angle_alpha   90.00
_cell.angle_beta   90.00
_cell.angle_gamma   90.00
#
_symmetry.space_group_name_H-M   'P 1'
#
loop_
_entity.id
_entity.type
_entity.pdbx_description
1 polymer ?
#
loop_
_entity_poly.entity_id
_entity_poly.type
_entity_poly.pdbx_seq_one_letter_code
_entity_poly.pdbx_strand_id
1 'polypeptide(L)'
;SEMCIRDRNNYIKLCEKVIKTGISRDTIIVAFGGGVIGDLVGFVSSTLLRGLNFIQIPSTLLSQVDSSIGGKTGINSVYGKNLIGTFYQPIAVLTDVSLLQTLNKREILSGYAEIVKHSIIKDKVFFQWLEKNGSDIIMGNNQLRIEAIIKSCRIKRSVVEEDEFEKGNRALLNLGHTFGHAIEGYLNYDGTILHGEAVSIGIIMALKLSVKMGYCSKNDYERVLEHFNVVGLPTSMKLCTSKIIDPLKLWKIMQ
;
A
#
# COMPACT_ATOMS: atom_id res chain seq x y z
N SER A 1 -5.25 8.39 14.76
CA SER A 1 -4.27 8.13 13.69
C SER A 1 -4.08 6.61 13.52
N GLU A 2 -3.61 6.16 12.38
CA GLU A 2 -3.26 4.76 12.09
C GLU A 2 -2.32 4.16 13.15
N MET A 3 -1.36 4.96 13.63
CA MET A 3 -0.42 4.57 14.68
C MET A 3 -1.11 4.10 15.96
N CYS A 4 -2.24 4.71 16.32
CA CYS A 4 -2.97 4.36 17.55
C CYS A 4 -3.87 3.13 17.35
N ILE A 5 -4.41 2.90 16.16
CA ILE A 5 -5.32 1.76 15.91
C ILE A 5 -4.54 0.45 15.87
N ARG A 6 -3.37 0.45 15.23
CA ARG A 6 -2.52 -0.74 15.03
C ARG A 6 -1.34 -0.74 16.00
N ASP A 7 -1.62 -0.56 17.28
CA ASP A 7 -0.65 -0.61 18.37
C ASP A 7 -0.72 -1.92 19.18
N ARG A 8 0.24 -2.11 20.09
CA ARG A 8 0.31 -3.27 20.98
C ARG A 8 -0.93 -3.41 21.87
N ASN A 9 -1.47 -2.30 22.36
CA ASN A 9 -2.61 -2.35 23.28
C ASN A 9 -3.87 -2.83 22.58
N ASN A 10 -4.12 -2.33 21.37
CA ASN A 10 -5.26 -2.76 20.57
C ASN A 10 -5.11 -4.20 20.07
N TYR A 11 -3.89 -4.62 19.74
CA TYR A 11 -3.61 -6.01 19.42
C TYR A 11 -3.98 -6.93 20.59
N ILE A 12 -3.49 -6.67 21.82
CA ILE A 12 -3.79 -7.48 23.00
C ILE A 12 -5.30 -7.47 23.29
N LYS A 13 -5.94 -6.28 23.29
CA LYS A 13 -7.39 -6.17 23.49
C LYS A 13 -8.20 -6.98 22.48
N LEU A 14 -7.76 -7.00 21.23
CA LEU A 14 -8.43 -7.76 20.17
C LEU A 14 -8.25 -9.28 20.40
N CYS A 15 -7.04 -9.72 20.74
CA CYS A 15 -6.79 -11.12 21.09
C CYS A 15 -7.72 -11.59 22.23
N GLU A 16 -7.78 -10.84 23.34
CA GLU A 16 -8.63 -11.17 24.49
C GLU A 16 -10.12 -11.20 24.12
N LYS A 17 -10.58 -10.25 23.31
CA LYS A 17 -11.98 -10.23 22.84
C LYS A 17 -12.29 -11.47 21.99
N VAL A 18 -11.40 -11.84 21.08
CA VAL A 18 -11.60 -13.01 20.22
C VAL A 18 -11.58 -14.30 21.04
N ILE A 19 -10.64 -14.46 21.99
CA ILE A 19 -10.59 -15.61 22.90
C ILE A 19 -11.88 -15.74 23.69
N LYS A 20 -12.41 -14.63 24.21
CA LYS A 20 -13.66 -14.60 25.00
C LYS A 20 -14.88 -15.11 24.22
N THR A 21 -14.86 -15.13 22.90
CA THR A 21 -15.97 -15.69 22.08
C THR A 21 -15.98 -17.22 22.04
N GLY A 22 -14.99 -17.89 22.63
CA GLY A 22 -14.93 -19.36 22.66
C GLY A 22 -14.40 -19.96 21.33
N ILE A 23 -13.30 -19.42 20.82
CA ILE A 23 -12.67 -19.90 19.57
C ILE A 23 -12.10 -21.32 19.70
N SER A 24 -12.13 -22.06 18.60
CA SER A 24 -11.45 -23.34 18.38
C SER A 24 -10.42 -23.24 17.25
N ARG A 25 -9.66 -24.32 17.01
CA ARG A 25 -8.69 -24.34 15.89
C ARG A 25 -9.33 -24.29 14.51
N ASP A 26 -10.62 -24.59 14.41
CA ASP A 26 -11.40 -24.54 13.16
C ASP A 26 -12.06 -23.17 12.94
N THR A 27 -11.89 -22.25 13.88
CA THR A 27 -12.43 -20.88 13.76
C THR A 27 -11.75 -20.15 12.60
N ILE A 28 -12.56 -19.50 11.76
CA ILE A 28 -12.08 -18.61 10.70
C ILE A 28 -12.35 -17.17 11.11
N ILE A 29 -11.33 -16.35 11.07
CA ILE A 29 -11.44 -14.91 11.35
C ILE A 29 -11.63 -14.15 10.03
N VAL A 30 -12.58 -13.21 10.00
CA VAL A 30 -12.83 -12.37 8.82
C VAL A 30 -12.33 -10.96 9.10
N ALA A 31 -11.34 -10.51 8.34
CA ALA A 31 -10.81 -9.15 8.38
C ALA A 31 -11.53 -8.28 7.34
N PHE A 32 -12.54 -7.51 7.76
CA PHE A 32 -13.27 -6.58 6.90
C PHE A 32 -12.83 -5.15 7.16
N GLY A 33 -12.14 -4.52 6.20
CA GLY A 33 -11.64 -3.15 6.34
C GLY A 33 -10.49 -2.80 5.40
N GLY A 34 -9.86 -1.64 5.64
CA GLY A 34 -8.64 -1.23 4.93
C GLY A 34 -7.40 -1.97 5.43
N GLY A 35 -6.22 -1.59 4.92
CA GLY A 35 -4.95 -2.24 5.24
C GLY A 35 -4.63 -2.31 6.73
N VAL A 36 -4.98 -1.28 7.50
CA VAL A 36 -4.80 -1.25 8.98
C VAL A 36 -5.51 -2.43 9.65
N ILE A 37 -6.73 -2.72 9.23
CA ILE A 37 -7.51 -3.85 9.77
C ILE A 37 -6.95 -5.18 9.26
N GLY A 38 -6.62 -5.27 7.97
CA GLY A 38 -6.03 -6.47 7.39
C GLY A 38 -4.75 -6.91 8.10
N ASP A 39 -3.82 -5.98 8.31
CA ASP A 39 -2.54 -6.23 8.96
C ASP A 39 -2.70 -6.61 10.44
N LEU A 40 -3.54 -5.87 11.18
CA LEU A 40 -3.80 -6.15 12.60
C LEU A 40 -4.48 -7.51 12.79
N VAL A 41 -5.56 -7.77 12.05
CA VAL A 41 -6.33 -9.02 12.18
C VAL A 41 -5.53 -10.22 11.67
N GLY A 42 -4.75 -10.05 10.58
CA GLY A 42 -3.84 -11.08 10.11
C GLY A 42 -2.79 -11.44 11.15
N PHE A 43 -2.21 -10.45 11.86
CA PHE A 43 -1.26 -10.70 12.95
C PHE A 43 -1.93 -11.37 14.16
N VAL A 44 -3.14 -10.96 14.54
CA VAL A 44 -3.95 -11.63 15.57
C VAL A 44 -4.19 -13.09 15.17
N SER A 45 -4.59 -13.34 13.91
CA SER A 45 -4.84 -14.69 13.41
C SER A 45 -3.59 -15.57 13.45
N SER A 46 -2.42 -15.00 13.13
CA SER A 46 -1.15 -15.74 13.12
C SER A 46 -0.72 -16.20 14.53
N THR A 47 -1.17 -15.53 15.58
CA THR A 47 -0.72 -15.77 16.95
C THR A 47 -1.74 -16.52 17.82
N LEU A 48 -3.04 -16.31 17.60
CA LEU A 48 -4.09 -17.03 18.32
C LEU A 48 -4.06 -18.52 18.03
N LEU A 49 -4.08 -19.34 19.09
CA LEU A 49 -3.99 -20.81 19.03
C LEU A 49 -2.82 -21.33 18.17
N ARG A 50 -1.77 -20.53 17.95
CA ARG A 50 -0.59 -20.73 17.09
C ARG A 50 -0.91 -20.72 15.60
N GLY A 51 -1.96 -20.05 15.19
CA GLY A 51 -2.38 -19.86 13.82
C GLY A 51 -3.84 -20.27 13.58
N LEU A 52 -4.68 -19.28 13.28
CA LEU A 52 -6.06 -19.46 12.86
C LEU A 52 -6.21 -19.04 11.40
N ASN A 53 -7.00 -19.77 10.65
CA ASN A 53 -7.35 -19.36 9.31
C ASN A 53 -8.04 -17.99 9.30
N PHE A 54 -7.72 -17.15 8.31
CA PHE A 54 -8.42 -15.89 8.16
C PHE A 54 -8.70 -15.57 6.70
N ILE A 55 -9.74 -14.76 6.48
CA ILE A 55 -10.17 -14.24 5.19
C ILE A 55 -10.05 -12.72 5.24
N GLN A 56 -9.55 -12.11 4.18
CA GLN A 56 -9.55 -10.65 4.03
C GLN A 56 -10.65 -10.19 3.09
N ILE A 57 -11.37 -9.13 3.50
CA ILE A 57 -12.33 -8.39 2.68
C ILE A 57 -11.86 -6.94 2.65
N PRO A 58 -10.94 -6.59 1.71
CA PRO A 58 -10.36 -5.25 1.66
C PRO A 58 -11.36 -4.21 1.17
N SER A 59 -11.56 -3.15 1.95
CA SER A 59 -12.56 -2.10 1.68
C SER A 59 -11.99 -0.81 1.08
N THR A 60 -10.66 -0.69 0.92
CA THR A 60 -10.01 0.44 0.25
C THR A 60 -9.29 0.00 -1.00
N LEU A 61 -9.13 0.88 -1.99
CA LEU A 61 -8.41 0.53 -3.22
C LEU A 61 -6.97 0.10 -2.92
N LEU A 62 -6.29 0.81 -2.00
CA LEU A 62 -4.94 0.45 -1.56
C LEU A 62 -4.90 -0.97 -0.97
N SER A 63 -5.87 -1.35 -0.14
CA SER A 63 -5.90 -2.69 0.41
C SER A 63 -6.26 -3.76 -0.62
N GLN A 64 -7.12 -3.43 -1.59
CA GLN A 64 -7.50 -4.37 -2.67
C GLN A 64 -6.33 -4.72 -3.59
N VAL A 65 -5.45 -3.76 -3.88
CA VAL A 65 -4.35 -3.97 -4.86
C VAL A 65 -3.00 -4.23 -4.21
N ASP A 66 -2.85 -3.91 -2.93
CA ASP A 66 -1.55 -3.97 -2.25
C ASP A 66 -1.58 -4.72 -0.92
N SER A 67 -2.06 -4.15 0.18
CA SER A 67 -1.83 -4.69 1.52
C SER A 67 -2.46 -6.07 1.77
N SER A 68 -3.53 -6.46 1.07
CA SER A 68 -4.14 -7.80 1.21
C SER A 68 -3.36 -8.92 0.51
N ILE A 69 -2.30 -8.60 -0.25
CA ILE A 69 -1.52 -9.55 -1.04
C ILE A 69 -0.10 -9.64 -0.50
N GLY A 70 0.37 -10.85 -0.22
CA GLY A 70 1.75 -11.11 0.17
C GLY A 70 1.97 -11.35 1.65
N GLY A 71 0.91 -11.51 2.43
CA GLY A 71 0.92 -12.03 3.79
C GLY A 71 1.66 -11.18 4.83
N LYS A 72 2.07 -9.96 4.53
CA LYS A 72 2.67 -9.05 5.52
C LYS A 72 1.60 -8.63 6.51
N THR A 73 1.73 -9.06 7.76
CA THR A 73 0.84 -8.71 8.86
C THR A 73 1.63 -8.15 10.02
N GLY A 74 1.06 -7.24 10.82
CA GLY A 74 1.82 -6.68 11.92
C GLY A 74 1.18 -5.47 12.58
N ILE A 75 1.90 -4.99 13.58
CA ILE A 75 1.55 -3.82 14.39
C ILE A 75 2.69 -2.83 14.46
N ASN A 76 2.37 -1.61 14.83
CA ASN A 76 3.32 -0.53 15.03
C ASN A 76 3.95 -0.61 16.43
N SER A 77 5.17 -0.12 16.55
CA SER A 77 5.85 0.09 17.82
C SER A 77 6.13 1.59 18.03
N VAL A 78 6.60 1.94 19.22
CA VAL A 78 7.05 3.31 19.50
C VAL A 78 8.26 3.74 18.66
N TYR A 79 8.95 2.78 18.07
CA TYR A 79 10.15 3.00 17.25
C TYR A 79 9.85 3.08 15.74
N GLY A 80 8.63 2.74 15.30
CA GLY A 80 8.25 2.81 13.89
C GLY A 80 7.07 1.92 13.51
N LYS A 81 6.65 2.07 12.25
CA LYS A 81 5.59 1.25 11.65
C LYS A 81 6.08 -0.15 11.34
N ASN A 82 5.19 -1.14 11.46
CA ASN A 82 5.34 -2.52 10.97
C ASN A 82 6.57 -3.29 11.51
N LEU A 83 7.13 -2.88 12.65
CA LEU A 83 8.33 -3.53 13.20
C LEU A 83 8.04 -4.84 13.95
N ILE A 84 6.78 -5.13 14.24
CA ILE A 84 6.34 -6.36 14.92
C ILE A 84 5.31 -7.03 14.04
N GLY A 85 5.60 -8.21 13.51
CA GLY A 85 4.68 -8.88 12.60
C GLY A 85 5.15 -10.25 12.12
N THR A 86 4.37 -10.82 11.24
CA THR A 86 4.61 -12.13 10.63
C THR A 86 4.27 -12.10 9.14
N PHE A 87 4.86 -13.01 8.38
CA PHE A 87 4.31 -13.40 7.08
C PHE A 87 3.22 -14.45 7.33
N TYR A 88 1.96 -14.09 7.15
CA TYR A 88 0.83 -14.97 7.37
C TYR A 88 -0.22 -14.78 6.28
N GLN A 89 -0.39 -15.79 5.42
CA GLN A 89 -1.26 -15.71 4.25
C GLN A 89 -2.73 -15.93 4.64
N PRO A 90 -3.68 -15.12 4.15
CA PRO A 90 -5.10 -15.42 4.24
C PRO A 90 -5.46 -16.64 3.38
N ILE A 91 -6.45 -17.43 3.79
CA ILE A 91 -6.97 -18.52 2.98
C ILE A 91 -7.77 -18.03 1.76
N ALA A 92 -8.29 -16.80 1.82
CA ALA A 92 -8.95 -16.12 0.72
C ALA A 92 -8.89 -14.60 0.88
N VAL A 93 -8.89 -13.89 -0.25
CA VAL A 93 -9.09 -12.44 -0.34
C VAL A 93 -10.30 -12.20 -1.23
N LEU A 94 -11.34 -11.58 -0.66
CA LEU A 94 -12.59 -11.28 -1.36
C LEU A 94 -12.65 -9.79 -1.68
N THR A 95 -12.42 -9.43 -2.94
CA THR A 95 -12.39 -8.05 -3.41
C THR A 95 -13.71 -7.66 -4.05
N ASP A 96 -14.39 -6.67 -3.47
CA ASP A 96 -15.61 -6.07 -4.00
C ASP A 96 -15.37 -4.59 -4.31
N VAL A 97 -15.48 -4.22 -5.58
CA VAL A 97 -15.29 -2.83 -6.02
C VAL A 97 -16.43 -1.91 -5.58
N SER A 98 -17.59 -2.44 -5.21
CA SER A 98 -18.70 -1.64 -4.69
C SER A 98 -18.34 -0.96 -3.37
N LEU A 99 -17.46 -1.55 -2.57
CA LEU A 99 -16.96 -0.96 -1.32
C LEU A 99 -16.17 0.33 -1.53
N LEU A 100 -15.66 0.55 -2.75
CA LEU A 100 -14.91 1.77 -3.09
C LEU A 100 -15.80 3.01 -3.28
N GLN A 101 -17.12 2.84 -3.37
CA GLN A 101 -18.07 3.95 -3.60
C GLN A 101 -18.11 4.96 -2.45
N THR A 102 -17.77 4.53 -1.22
CA THR A 102 -17.76 5.37 -0.03
C THR A 102 -16.44 6.09 0.20
N LEU A 103 -15.40 5.76 -0.58
CA LEU A 103 -14.10 6.39 -0.46
C LEU A 103 -14.08 7.78 -1.09
N ASN A 104 -13.43 8.71 -0.43
CA ASN A 104 -13.14 10.00 -1.04
C ASN A 104 -12.07 9.87 -2.14
N LYS A 105 -11.99 10.89 -3.01
CA LYS A 105 -11.05 10.90 -4.14
C LYS A 105 -9.59 10.71 -3.71
N ARG A 106 -9.20 11.27 -2.56
CA ARG A 106 -7.84 11.21 -2.04
C ARG A 106 -7.43 9.77 -1.68
N GLU A 107 -8.35 8.99 -1.10
CA GLU A 107 -8.13 7.57 -0.79
C GLU A 107 -8.09 6.70 -2.07
N ILE A 108 -8.92 7.01 -3.07
CA ILE A 108 -8.85 6.36 -4.38
C ILE A 108 -7.49 6.62 -5.03
N LEU A 109 -7.02 7.87 -5.05
CA LEU A 109 -5.71 8.22 -5.57
C LEU A 109 -4.57 7.51 -4.83
N SER A 110 -4.68 7.38 -3.50
CA SER A 110 -3.71 6.64 -2.71
C SER A 110 -3.56 5.18 -3.15
N GLY A 111 -4.66 4.48 -3.42
CA GLY A 111 -4.60 3.12 -3.97
C GLY A 111 -4.16 3.08 -5.43
N TYR A 112 -4.55 4.08 -6.22
CA TYR A 112 -4.17 4.18 -7.62
C TYR A 112 -2.67 4.36 -7.83
N ALA A 113 -1.99 5.04 -6.91
CA ALA A 113 -0.52 5.16 -6.93
C ALA A 113 0.17 3.79 -6.95
N GLU A 114 -0.34 2.82 -6.19
CA GLU A 114 0.17 1.45 -6.18
C GLU A 114 -0.10 0.70 -7.48
N ILE A 115 -1.27 0.90 -8.10
CA ILE A 115 -1.59 0.33 -9.43
C ILE A 115 -0.57 0.82 -10.46
N VAL A 116 -0.30 2.13 -10.48
CA VAL A 116 0.69 2.72 -11.40
C VAL A 116 2.09 2.20 -11.08
N LYS A 117 2.47 2.11 -9.81
CA LYS A 117 3.76 1.52 -9.40
C LYS A 117 3.93 0.10 -9.97
N HIS A 118 2.93 -0.76 -9.83
CA HIS A 118 2.98 -2.14 -10.36
C HIS A 118 3.18 -2.16 -11.87
N SER A 119 2.50 -1.29 -12.61
CA SER A 119 2.66 -1.19 -14.07
C SER A 119 4.06 -0.73 -14.49
N ILE A 120 4.63 0.27 -13.80
CA ILE A 120 5.99 0.78 -14.07
C ILE A 120 7.03 -0.34 -13.86
N ILE A 121 6.86 -1.17 -12.83
CA ILE A 121 7.84 -2.21 -12.48
C ILE A 121 7.85 -3.36 -13.48
N LYS A 122 6.70 -3.82 -13.95
CA LYS A 122 6.59 -5.11 -14.65
C LYS A 122 5.86 -5.07 -16.00
N ASP A 123 5.03 -4.05 -16.29
CA ASP A 123 4.12 -4.13 -17.44
C ASP A 123 3.91 -2.78 -18.14
N LYS A 124 4.75 -2.53 -19.16
CA LYS A 124 4.67 -1.33 -20.00
C LYS A 124 3.32 -1.20 -20.72
N VAL A 125 2.71 -2.30 -21.14
CA VAL A 125 1.42 -2.29 -21.84
C VAL A 125 0.31 -1.89 -20.85
N PHE A 126 0.38 -2.38 -19.63
CA PHE A 126 -0.53 -1.95 -18.57
C PHE A 126 -0.37 -0.46 -18.25
N PHE A 127 0.86 0.07 -18.20
CA PHE A 127 1.07 1.51 -18.01
C PHE A 127 0.44 2.33 -19.14
N GLN A 128 0.62 1.92 -20.42
CA GLN A 128 -0.02 2.57 -21.56
C GLN A 128 -1.55 2.51 -21.51
N TRP A 129 -2.11 1.45 -20.95
CA TRP A 129 -3.54 1.33 -20.75
C TRP A 129 -4.02 2.27 -19.63
N LEU A 130 -3.24 2.44 -18.56
CA LEU A 130 -3.53 3.39 -17.48
C LEU A 130 -3.45 4.85 -17.96
N GLU A 131 -2.52 5.19 -18.85
CA GLU A 131 -2.45 6.54 -19.46
C GLU A 131 -3.77 6.93 -20.15
N LYS A 132 -4.46 5.96 -20.76
CA LYS A 132 -5.73 6.18 -21.45
C LYS A 132 -6.96 6.17 -20.54
N ASN A 133 -6.95 5.34 -19.51
CA ASN A 133 -8.13 5.03 -18.71
C ASN A 133 -8.06 5.55 -17.27
N GLY A 134 -6.92 6.11 -16.83
CA GLY A 134 -6.69 6.46 -15.43
C GLY A 134 -7.69 7.45 -14.86
N SER A 135 -8.07 8.47 -15.62
CA SER A 135 -9.08 9.44 -15.19
C SER A 135 -10.44 8.78 -14.95
N ASP A 136 -10.88 7.89 -15.81
CA ASP A 136 -12.17 7.19 -15.69
C ASP A 136 -12.17 6.21 -14.52
N ILE A 137 -11.02 5.54 -14.25
CA ILE A 137 -10.83 4.69 -13.07
C ILE A 137 -11.04 5.51 -11.79
N ILE A 138 -10.43 6.69 -11.71
CA ILE A 138 -10.54 7.57 -10.54
C ILE A 138 -11.97 8.11 -10.41
N MET A 139 -12.61 8.51 -11.52
CA MET A 139 -13.99 8.99 -11.53
C MET A 139 -15.04 7.93 -11.20
N GLY A 140 -14.68 6.65 -11.14
CA GLY A 140 -15.58 5.62 -10.63
C GLY A 140 -16.12 4.64 -11.67
N ASN A 141 -15.53 4.53 -12.84
CA ASN A 141 -15.90 3.50 -13.80
C ASN A 141 -15.56 2.10 -13.23
N ASN A 142 -16.58 1.39 -12.77
CA ASN A 142 -16.42 0.10 -12.09
C ASN A 142 -15.75 -0.96 -12.98
N GLN A 143 -16.06 -1.01 -14.27
CA GLN A 143 -15.47 -1.99 -15.18
C GLN A 143 -13.97 -1.77 -15.32
N LEU A 144 -13.54 -0.53 -15.49
CA LEU A 144 -12.12 -0.17 -15.57
C LEU A 144 -11.40 -0.36 -14.23
N ARG A 145 -12.08 -0.12 -13.09
CA ARG A 145 -11.56 -0.43 -11.75
C ARG A 145 -11.29 -1.92 -11.58
N ILE A 146 -12.25 -2.77 -11.93
CA ILE A 146 -12.09 -4.23 -11.87
C ILE A 146 -10.88 -4.67 -12.70
N GLU A 147 -10.76 -4.18 -13.93
CA GLU A 147 -9.66 -4.54 -14.81
C GLU A 147 -8.31 -4.08 -14.24
N ALA A 148 -8.23 -2.84 -13.74
CA ALA A 148 -7.02 -2.30 -13.12
C ALA A 148 -6.60 -3.10 -11.87
N ILE A 149 -7.55 -3.44 -11.00
CA ILE A 149 -7.32 -4.25 -9.80
C ILE A 149 -6.79 -5.63 -10.18
N ILE A 150 -7.44 -6.32 -11.12
CA ILE A 150 -7.02 -7.66 -11.56
C ILE A 150 -5.59 -7.63 -12.10
N LYS A 151 -5.26 -6.68 -12.99
CA LYS A 151 -3.91 -6.55 -13.57
C LYS A 151 -2.88 -6.25 -12.49
N SER A 152 -3.18 -5.33 -11.59
CA SER A 152 -2.31 -4.95 -10.47
C SER A 152 -2.05 -6.12 -9.52
N CYS A 153 -3.11 -6.84 -9.12
CA CYS A 153 -3.00 -8.03 -8.25
C CYS A 153 -2.17 -9.14 -8.90
N ARG A 154 -2.34 -9.38 -10.20
CA ARG A 154 -1.54 -10.39 -10.94
C ARG A 154 -0.06 -10.07 -10.91
N ILE A 155 0.31 -8.79 -11.12
CA ILE A 155 1.71 -8.36 -11.06
C ILE A 155 2.25 -8.56 -9.65
N LYS A 156 1.55 -8.06 -8.62
CA LYS A 156 2.02 -8.20 -7.24
C LYS A 156 2.14 -9.67 -6.84
N ARG A 157 1.12 -10.47 -7.17
CA ARG A 157 1.13 -11.92 -6.91
C ARG A 157 2.36 -12.59 -7.54
N SER A 158 2.67 -12.33 -8.82
CA SER A 158 3.83 -12.96 -9.48
C SER A 158 5.15 -12.62 -8.76
N VAL A 159 5.31 -11.38 -8.29
CA VAL A 159 6.50 -10.97 -7.56
C VAL A 159 6.56 -11.62 -6.17
N VAL A 160 5.42 -11.75 -5.49
CA VAL A 160 5.36 -12.40 -4.16
C VAL A 160 5.60 -13.92 -4.28
N GLU A 161 5.06 -14.59 -5.29
CA GLU A 161 5.28 -16.02 -5.52
C GLU A 161 6.75 -16.34 -5.83
N GLU A 162 7.47 -15.42 -6.49
CA GLU A 162 8.92 -15.55 -6.74
C GLU A 162 9.76 -15.33 -5.45
N ASP A 163 9.28 -14.51 -4.50
CA ASP A 163 10.04 -14.12 -3.30
C ASP A 163 9.09 -13.77 -2.14
N GLU A 164 8.52 -14.78 -1.49
CA GLU A 164 7.53 -14.59 -0.42
C GLU A 164 8.08 -13.79 0.77
N PHE A 165 9.35 -14.01 1.14
CA PHE A 165 9.97 -13.43 2.35
C PHE A 165 10.81 -12.18 2.09
N GLU A 166 10.72 -11.58 0.88
CA GLU A 166 11.41 -10.34 0.51
C GLU A 166 12.93 -10.39 0.72
N LYS A 167 13.56 -11.44 0.20
CA LYS A 167 15.02 -11.63 0.25
C LYS A 167 15.72 -11.24 -1.07
N GLY A 168 14.98 -10.88 -2.10
CA GLY A 168 15.50 -10.59 -3.44
C GLY A 168 14.56 -9.74 -4.29
N ASN A 169 13.96 -10.33 -5.33
CA ASN A 169 13.19 -9.63 -6.37
C ASN A 169 11.95 -8.87 -5.86
N ARG A 170 11.40 -9.25 -4.71
CA ARG A 170 10.27 -8.52 -4.09
C ARG A 170 10.63 -7.08 -3.74
N ALA A 171 11.92 -6.76 -3.57
CA ALA A 171 12.39 -5.39 -3.37
C ALA A 171 12.00 -4.43 -4.51
N LEU A 172 11.69 -4.93 -5.72
CA LEU A 172 11.16 -4.12 -6.83
C LEU A 172 9.86 -3.40 -6.45
N LEU A 173 9.03 -4.03 -5.59
CA LEU A 173 7.79 -3.42 -5.09
C LEU A 173 8.03 -2.17 -4.23
N ASN A 174 9.28 -1.92 -3.81
CA ASN A 174 9.66 -0.75 -3.03
C ASN A 174 10.02 0.48 -3.90
N LEU A 175 9.71 0.47 -5.22
CA LEU A 175 9.86 1.66 -6.06
C LEU A 175 9.11 2.84 -5.42
N GLY A 176 9.83 3.94 -5.16
CA GLY A 176 9.29 5.13 -4.49
C GLY A 176 9.21 5.04 -2.96
N HIS A 177 9.27 3.85 -2.36
CA HIS A 177 9.05 3.66 -0.91
C HIS A 177 10.18 4.25 -0.05
N THR A 178 11.44 4.20 -0.48
CA THR A 178 12.55 4.81 0.27
C THR A 178 12.28 6.30 0.53
N PHE A 179 11.88 7.03 -0.51
CA PHE A 179 11.50 8.45 -0.37
C PHE A 179 10.15 8.60 0.33
N GLY A 180 9.16 7.77 -0.02
CA GLY A 180 7.82 7.81 0.55
C GLY A 180 7.82 7.60 2.06
N HIS A 181 8.46 6.56 2.57
CA HIS A 181 8.58 6.30 4.01
C HIS A 181 9.36 7.40 4.74
N ALA A 182 10.39 7.97 4.11
CA ALA A 182 11.10 9.11 4.70
C ALA A 182 10.19 10.33 4.83
N ILE A 183 9.31 10.58 3.85
CA ILE A 183 8.31 11.64 3.89
C ILE A 183 7.29 11.39 5.00
N GLU A 184 6.73 10.17 5.09
CA GLU A 184 5.81 9.78 6.16
C GLU A 184 6.46 9.94 7.55
N GLY A 185 7.72 9.47 7.70
CA GLY A 185 8.49 9.60 8.93
C GLY A 185 8.78 11.05 9.31
N TYR A 186 9.15 11.89 8.34
CA TYR A 186 9.35 13.34 8.55
C TYR A 186 8.10 14.04 9.08
N LEU A 187 6.92 13.60 8.66
CA LEU A 187 5.62 14.10 9.10
C LEU A 187 5.09 13.34 10.35
N ASN A 188 5.92 12.50 10.99
CA ASN A 188 5.57 11.73 12.19
C ASN A 188 4.31 10.86 12.02
N TYR A 189 3.98 10.43 10.80
CA TYR A 189 2.79 9.62 10.51
C TYR A 189 1.49 10.26 11.04
N ASP A 190 1.42 11.59 11.04
CA ASP A 190 0.31 12.36 11.63
C ASP A 190 -0.99 12.34 10.80
N GLY A 191 -0.96 11.71 9.61
CA GLY A 191 -2.08 11.66 8.66
C GLY A 191 -2.16 12.86 7.72
N THR A 192 -1.21 13.79 7.79
CA THR A 192 -1.10 14.92 6.84
C THR A 192 -0.98 14.43 5.41
N ILE A 193 -0.23 13.35 5.20
CA ILE A 193 -0.06 12.68 3.92
C ILE A 193 -0.54 11.23 4.00
N LEU A 194 -1.24 10.76 2.97
CA LEU A 194 -1.58 9.35 2.83
C LEU A 194 -0.41 8.57 2.25
N HIS A 195 -0.36 7.26 2.54
CA HIS A 195 0.71 6.39 2.05
C HIS A 195 0.93 6.49 0.54
N GLY A 196 -0.13 6.32 -0.27
CA GLY A 196 0.00 6.41 -1.72
C GLY A 196 0.37 7.79 -2.25
N GLU A 197 0.07 8.88 -1.52
CA GLU A 197 0.57 10.21 -1.87
C GLU A 197 2.09 10.30 -1.66
N ALA A 198 2.58 9.75 -0.54
CA ALA A 198 4.01 9.70 -0.26
C ALA A 198 4.74 8.82 -1.29
N VAL A 199 4.17 7.65 -1.63
CA VAL A 199 4.70 6.76 -2.68
C VAL A 199 4.70 7.43 -4.04
N SER A 200 3.62 8.15 -4.41
CA SER A 200 3.54 8.91 -5.67
C SER A 200 4.70 9.89 -5.79
N ILE A 201 4.91 10.73 -4.79
CA ILE A 201 6.05 11.67 -4.75
C ILE A 201 7.37 10.93 -4.81
N GLY A 202 7.48 9.82 -4.07
CA GLY A 202 8.67 8.99 -4.03
C GLY A 202 9.02 8.35 -5.37
N ILE A 203 8.02 7.92 -6.15
CA ILE A 203 8.22 7.40 -7.51
C ILE A 203 8.80 8.50 -8.42
N ILE A 204 8.25 9.71 -8.39
CA ILE A 204 8.77 10.84 -9.19
C ILE A 204 10.20 11.19 -8.79
N MET A 205 10.53 11.16 -7.49
CA MET A 205 11.90 11.39 -7.01
C MET A 205 12.85 10.27 -7.47
N ALA A 206 12.44 9.01 -7.37
CA ALA A 206 13.23 7.85 -7.80
C ALA A 206 13.50 7.88 -9.32
N LEU A 207 12.48 8.15 -10.13
CA LEU A 207 12.65 8.26 -11.58
C LEU A 207 13.55 9.44 -11.97
N LYS A 208 13.39 10.60 -11.31
CA LYS A 208 14.27 11.76 -11.55
C LYS A 208 15.73 11.46 -11.21
N LEU A 209 15.97 10.71 -10.11
CA LEU A 209 17.30 10.24 -9.75
C LEU A 209 17.82 9.24 -10.79
N SER A 210 17.00 8.28 -11.22
CA SER A 210 17.35 7.29 -12.26
C SER A 210 17.73 7.94 -13.59
N VAL A 211 17.06 9.03 -13.99
CA VAL A 211 17.46 9.80 -15.17
C VAL A 211 18.85 10.42 -15.00
N LYS A 212 19.13 11.02 -13.81
CA LYS A 212 20.46 11.60 -13.52
C LYS A 212 21.57 10.55 -13.51
N MET A 213 21.25 9.31 -13.11
CA MET A 213 22.19 8.20 -13.07
C MET A 213 22.30 7.43 -14.40
N GLY A 214 21.48 7.78 -15.40
CA GLY A 214 21.48 7.12 -16.72
C GLY A 214 20.73 5.78 -16.77
N TYR A 215 19.94 5.43 -15.75
CA TYR A 215 19.16 4.19 -15.67
C TYR A 215 17.75 4.32 -16.28
N CYS A 216 17.25 5.52 -16.47
CA CYS A 216 15.94 5.80 -17.05
C CYS A 216 16.06 6.89 -18.10
N SER A 217 15.29 6.79 -19.18
CA SER A 217 15.23 7.86 -20.18
C SER A 217 14.44 9.07 -19.63
N LYS A 218 14.83 10.28 -20.09
CA LYS A 218 14.08 11.50 -19.76
C LYS A 218 12.62 11.41 -20.23
N ASN A 219 12.40 10.82 -21.39
CA ASN A 219 11.06 10.64 -21.97
C ASN A 219 10.17 9.73 -21.10
N ASP A 220 10.69 8.62 -20.56
CA ASP A 220 9.91 7.75 -19.69
C ASP A 220 9.56 8.46 -18.37
N TYR A 221 10.48 9.22 -17.79
CA TYR A 221 10.21 10.06 -16.63
C TYR A 221 9.10 11.10 -16.92
N GLU A 222 9.19 11.82 -18.04
CA GLU A 222 8.22 12.85 -18.41
C GLU A 222 6.83 12.26 -18.64
N ARG A 223 6.73 11.08 -19.27
CA ARG A 223 5.46 10.36 -19.43
C ARG A 223 4.80 9.99 -18.09
N VAL A 224 5.58 9.48 -17.14
CA VAL A 224 5.04 9.15 -15.81
C VAL A 224 4.60 10.42 -15.08
N LEU A 225 5.39 11.49 -15.14
CA LEU A 225 5.08 12.78 -14.54
C LEU A 225 3.79 13.37 -15.12
N GLU A 226 3.62 13.32 -16.46
CA GLU A 226 2.42 13.78 -17.14
C GLU A 226 1.18 12.99 -16.70
N HIS A 227 1.29 11.65 -16.69
CA HIS A 227 0.19 10.80 -16.24
C HIS A 227 -0.23 11.13 -14.79
N PHE A 228 0.73 11.32 -13.88
CA PHE A 228 0.46 11.69 -12.49
C PHE A 228 -0.29 13.01 -12.41
N ASN A 229 0.14 14.02 -13.17
CA ASN A 229 -0.53 15.33 -13.23
C ASN A 229 -1.95 15.23 -13.78
N VAL A 230 -2.17 14.45 -14.86
CA VAL A 230 -3.48 14.26 -15.49
C VAL A 230 -4.48 13.62 -14.52
N VAL A 231 -4.07 12.60 -13.78
CA VAL A 231 -4.96 11.89 -12.85
C VAL A 231 -5.10 12.59 -11.50
N GLY A 232 -4.20 13.53 -11.18
CA GLY A 232 -4.19 14.28 -9.94
C GLY A 232 -3.41 13.61 -8.81
N LEU A 233 -2.47 12.72 -9.12
CA LEU A 233 -1.51 12.20 -8.14
C LEU A 233 -0.49 13.30 -7.77
N PRO A 234 -0.14 13.47 -6.48
CA PRO A 234 0.82 14.48 -6.08
C PRO A 234 2.23 14.12 -6.58
N THR A 235 2.89 15.09 -7.20
CA THR A 235 4.25 14.95 -7.74
C THR A 235 5.30 15.68 -6.92
N SER A 236 4.85 16.41 -5.89
CA SER A 236 5.72 17.11 -4.95
C SER A 236 5.03 17.31 -3.59
N MET A 237 5.83 17.47 -2.53
CA MET A 237 5.34 17.71 -1.18
C MET A 237 4.48 18.98 -1.04
N LYS A 238 4.76 20.01 -1.84
CA LYS A 238 4.02 21.29 -1.84
C LYS A 238 2.53 21.11 -2.17
N LEU A 239 2.17 20.02 -2.86
CA LEU A 239 0.78 19.69 -3.20
C LEU A 239 0.02 19.04 -2.03
N CYS A 240 0.73 18.52 -1.02
CA CYS A 240 0.14 17.80 0.10
C CYS A 240 0.19 18.59 1.41
N THR A 241 1.17 19.46 1.59
CA THR A 241 1.38 20.19 2.85
C THR A 241 2.06 21.54 2.63
N SER A 242 1.73 22.50 3.47
CA SER A 242 2.44 23.79 3.57
C SER A 242 3.72 23.73 4.42
N LYS A 243 3.99 22.60 5.09
CA LYS A 243 5.22 22.44 5.89
C LYS A 243 6.45 22.52 4.99
N ILE A 244 7.41 23.34 5.38
CA ILE A 244 8.71 23.41 4.70
C ILE A 244 9.51 22.17 5.08
N ILE A 245 9.98 21.44 4.07
CA ILE A 245 10.78 20.22 4.26
C ILE A 245 12.25 20.59 4.27
N ASP A 246 12.94 20.19 5.32
CA ASP A 246 14.40 20.24 5.40
C ASP A 246 14.99 19.00 4.69
N PRO A 247 15.69 19.17 3.55
CA PRO A 247 16.25 18.04 2.80
C PRO A 247 17.28 17.23 3.60
N LEU A 248 18.02 17.88 4.51
CA LEU A 248 19.02 17.20 5.33
C LEU A 248 18.38 16.29 6.39
N LYS A 249 17.27 16.74 6.98
CA LYS A 249 16.50 15.89 7.90
C LYS A 249 15.86 14.71 7.15
N LEU A 250 15.30 14.96 5.96
CA LEU A 250 14.74 13.89 5.14
C LEU A 250 15.81 12.85 4.79
N TRP A 251 17.00 13.29 4.39
CA TRP A 251 18.13 12.42 4.10
C TRP A 251 18.54 11.54 5.29
N LYS A 252 18.57 12.11 6.51
CA LYS A 252 18.89 11.34 7.73
C LYS A 252 17.86 10.26 8.05
N ILE A 253 16.59 10.45 7.68
CA ILE A 253 15.54 9.44 7.88
C ILE A 253 15.68 8.30 6.87
N MET A 254 16.28 8.54 5.70
CA MET A 254 16.51 7.50 4.68
C MET A 254 17.72 6.59 4.97
N GLN A 255 18.58 6.96 5.91
CA GLN A 255 19.74 6.16 6.37
C GLN A 255 19.35 5.20 7.49
#